data_b34b74289c13a965190dfe23112d39f6
#
_entry.id   b34b74289c13a965190dfe23112d39f6
#
_cell.length_a   1.000
_cell.length_b   1.000
_cell.length_c   1.000
_cell.angle_alpha   90.00
_cell.angle_beta   90.00
_cell.angle_gamma   90.00
#
_symmetry.space_group_name_H-M   'P 1'
#
loop_
_entity.id
_entity.type
_entity.pdbx_description
1 polymer ?
#
loop_
_entity_poly.entity_id
_entity_poly.type
_entity_poly.pdbx_seq_one_letter_code
_entity_poly.pdbx_strand_id
1 'polypeptide(L)'
;MDKGFYNEASAHRLGWEASWFIPGHTEYDAKLTKAIRVFQRAHGLSADGMCGPSTYRRLIADRDQHKEYTCFENKDYSDCIYYAGQPIPIEWDKVITHLDDNALKMTGKKKTVTGKKRKVKYFVTHWDVCLNSESCVRVLNRRNLSVQFCIDNDGTIYQLCDMNDIAYHAGGSHNPNCVGVEISNAYYPKYQNWYKRNGFGERPLVTDGTVHGSSMEPFMDFYPVQKEALKALYKACHIGLGIPLEAPKTKWGVDPEVRKKTFRGFCSHFHLTRGKIDCAGLDIEAILEQIRED
;
A
#
# COMPACT_ATOMS: atom_id res chain seq x y z
N MET A 1 2.99 25.87 -16.00
CA MET A 1 3.17 25.74 -14.54
C MET A 1 4.66 25.89 -14.25
N ASP A 2 5.03 26.79 -13.36
CA ASP A 2 6.41 26.96 -12.89
C ASP A 2 6.81 25.72 -12.07
N LYS A 3 7.85 25.01 -12.52
CA LYS A 3 8.28 23.75 -11.91
C LYS A 3 9.09 23.98 -10.65
N GLY A 4 9.82 25.10 -10.55
CA GLY A 4 10.52 25.50 -9.34
C GLY A 4 9.54 25.71 -8.20
N PHE A 5 8.55 26.55 -8.40
CA PHE A 5 7.48 26.79 -7.44
C PHE A 5 6.73 25.50 -7.05
N TYR A 6 6.40 24.64 -8.04
CA TYR A 6 5.77 23.34 -7.75
C TYR A 6 6.64 22.47 -6.84
N ASN A 7 7.93 22.36 -7.16
CA ASN A 7 8.87 21.53 -6.42
C ASN A 7 9.08 22.03 -5.00
N GLU A 8 9.19 23.35 -4.80
CA GLU A 8 9.28 23.97 -3.48
C GLU A 8 8.03 23.69 -2.64
N ALA A 9 6.84 23.92 -3.18
CA ALA A 9 5.58 23.61 -2.52
C ALA A 9 5.43 22.10 -2.21
N SER A 10 5.87 21.23 -3.11
CA SER A 10 5.90 19.79 -2.90
C SER A 10 6.88 19.39 -1.82
N ALA A 11 8.08 19.96 -1.79
CA ALA A 11 9.11 19.72 -0.78
C ALA A 11 8.60 20.08 0.61
N HIS A 12 8.02 21.27 0.75
CA HIS A 12 7.44 21.70 2.01
C HIS A 12 6.31 20.76 2.49
N ARG A 13 5.42 20.37 1.59
CA ARG A 13 4.29 19.48 1.92
C ARG A 13 4.73 18.05 2.24
N LEU A 14 5.65 17.46 1.47
CA LEU A 14 6.03 16.06 1.55
C LEU A 14 7.29 15.83 2.41
N GLY A 15 7.99 16.89 2.79
CA GLY A 15 9.18 16.84 3.65
C GLY A 15 10.41 16.27 2.94
N TRP A 16 10.62 16.61 1.66
CA TRP A 16 11.86 16.32 0.95
C TRP A 16 12.67 17.59 0.69
N GLU A 17 13.94 17.44 0.35
CA GLU A 17 14.87 18.54 0.15
C GLU A 17 15.55 18.44 -1.22
N ALA A 18 15.95 19.57 -1.79
CA ALA A 18 16.68 19.63 -3.07
C ALA A 18 18.00 18.83 -3.00
N SER A 19 18.64 18.82 -1.84
CA SER A 19 19.85 18.05 -1.53
C SER A 19 19.68 16.53 -1.73
N TRP A 20 18.46 16.02 -1.74
CA TRP A 20 18.18 14.60 -1.98
C TRP A 20 18.37 14.18 -3.44
N PHE A 21 18.30 15.13 -4.37
CA PHE A 21 18.60 14.92 -5.78
C PHE A 21 20.01 15.37 -6.17
N ILE A 22 20.50 16.43 -5.52
CA ILE A 22 21.83 17.01 -5.79
C ILE A 22 22.48 17.33 -4.44
N PRO A 23 23.50 16.57 -3.99
CA PRO A 23 24.17 16.83 -2.72
C PRO A 23 24.59 18.30 -2.56
N GLY A 24 24.21 18.89 -1.42
CA GLY A 24 24.51 20.29 -1.08
C GLY A 24 23.69 21.35 -1.80
N HIS A 25 22.77 20.97 -2.68
CA HIS A 25 21.89 21.93 -3.38
C HIS A 25 20.66 22.28 -2.52
N THR A 26 20.29 23.54 -2.43
CA THR A 26 19.18 24.02 -1.60
C THR A 26 18.07 24.71 -2.38
N GLU A 27 18.33 25.06 -3.65
CA GLU A 27 17.41 25.86 -4.47
C GLU A 27 16.46 25.00 -5.30
N TYR A 28 15.26 25.52 -5.58
CA TYR A 28 14.23 24.86 -6.40
C TYR A 28 14.23 25.41 -7.83
N ASP A 29 15.39 25.35 -8.46
CA ASP A 29 15.75 25.98 -9.75
C ASP A 29 15.63 25.00 -10.95
N ALA A 30 16.09 25.46 -12.11
CA ALA A 30 16.13 24.65 -13.33
C ALA A 30 17.12 23.48 -13.23
N LYS A 31 18.19 23.59 -12.43
CA LYS A 31 19.18 22.53 -12.20
C LYS A 31 18.54 21.38 -11.43
N LEU A 32 17.80 21.69 -10.35
CA LEU A 32 17.02 20.70 -9.61
C LEU A 32 15.97 20.05 -10.50
N THR A 33 15.21 20.82 -11.28
CA THR A 33 14.21 20.29 -12.22
C THR A 33 14.82 19.27 -13.20
N LYS A 34 16.05 19.53 -13.69
CA LYS A 34 16.78 18.60 -14.55
C LYS A 34 17.17 17.31 -13.80
N ALA A 35 17.65 17.44 -12.57
CA ALA A 35 18.02 16.29 -11.73
C ALA A 35 16.79 15.40 -11.41
N ILE A 36 15.64 16.00 -11.12
CA ILE A 36 14.39 15.27 -10.92
C ILE A 36 14.01 14.49 -12.19
N ARG A 37 14.14 15.06 -13.39
CA ARG A 37 13.89 14.33 -14.64
C ARG A 37 14.83 13.14 -14.83
N VAL A 38 16.11 13.30 -14.49
CA VAL A 38 17.08 12.20 -14.55
C VAL A 38 16.65 11.07 -13.61
N PHE A 39 16.32 11.42 -12.37
CA PHE A 39 15.81 10.46 -11.40
C PHE A 39 14.53 9.76 -11.90
N GLN A 40 13.56 10.51 -12.42
CA GLN A 40 12.32 9.95 -12.95
C GLN A 40 12.56 8.93 -14.07
N ARG A 41 13.44 9.25 -15.04
CA ARG A 41 13.81 8.30 -16.11
C ARG A 41 14.45 7.03 -15.57
N ALA A 42 15.37 7.16 -14.61
CA ALA A 42 16.03 6.01 -13.99
C ALA A 42 15.06 5.10 -13.22
N HIS A 43 13.86 5.61 -12.92
CA HIS A 43 12.82 4.89 -12.17
C HIS A 43 11.57 4.60 -13.01
N GLY A 44 11.63 4.70 -14.34
CA GLY A 44 10.48 4.41 -15.21
C GLY A 44 9.27 5.31 -14.99
N LEU A 45 9.49 6.54 -14.46
CA LEU A 45 8.44 7.51 -14.25
C LEU A 45 8.37 8.52 -15.39
N SER A 46 7.20 9.15 -15.57
CA SER A 46 7.07 10.32 -16.47
C SER A 46 8.06 11.40 -16.06
N ALA A 47 8.99 11.75 -16.98
CA ALA A 47 10.10 12.66 -16.72
C ALA A 47 9.67 14.13 -16.88
N ASP A 48 8.69 14.57 -16.11
CA ASP A 48 8.15 15.94 -16.15
C ASP A 48 8.99 16.96 -15.35
N GLY A 49 9.88 16.49 -14.47
CA GLY A 49 10.72 17.31 -13.60
C GLY A 49 9.99 17.84 -12.37
N MET A 50 8.86 17.27 -12.02
CA MET A 50 8.08 17.61 -10.84
C MET A 50 8.12 16.48 -9.82
N CYS A 51 8.58 16.74 -8.60
CA CYS A 51 8.56 15.74 -7.53
C CYS A 51 7.16 15.62 -6.92
N GLY A 52 6.25 14.98 -7.68
CA GLY A 52 4.92 14.64 -7.24
C GLY A 52 4.89 13.36 -6.38
N PRO A 53 3.69 12.90 -5.96
CA PRO A 53 3.54 11.75 -5.06
C PRO A 53 4.20 10.46 -5.54
N SER A 54 4.21 10.18 -6.84
CA SER A 54 4.86 9.00 -7.41
C SER A 54 6.39 9.11 -7.35
N THR A 55 6.94 10.26 -7.73
CA THR A 55 8.38 10.54 -7.62
C THR A 55 8.83 10.50 -6.17
N TYR A 56 8.05 11.09 -5.25
CA TYR A 56 8.36 11.08 -3.83
C TYR A 56 8.43 9.65 -3.25
N ARG A 57 7.49 8.77 -3.57
CA ARG A 57 7.55 7.37 -3.10
C ARG A 57 8.83 6.66 -3.57
N ARG A 58 9.22 6.86 -4.82
CA ARG A 58 10.48 6.30 -5.34
C ARG A 58 11.70 6.87 -4.65
N LEU A 59 11.68 8.16 -4.39
CA LEU A 59 12.76 8.86 -3.68
C LEU A 59 12.93 8.32 -2.26
N ILE A 60 11.83 8.05 -1.54
CA ILE A 60 11.88 7.44 -0.21
C ILE A 60 12.44 6.02 -0.29
N ALA A 61 11.93 5.16 -1.19
CA ALA A 61 12.43 3.80 -1.33
C ALA A 61 13.93 3.76 -1.68
N ASP A 62 14.36 4.66 -2.56
CA ASP A 62 15.77 4.78 -2.97
C ASP A 62 16.68 5.22 -1.81
N ARG A 63 16.20 6.08 -0.95
CA ARG A 63 16.92 6.52 0.25
C ARG A 63 16.90 5.48 1.37
N ASP A 64 15.77 4.84 1.58
CA ASP A 64 15.59 3.85 2.65
C ASP A 64 16.35 2.55 2.37
N GLN A 65 16.65 2.22 1.09
CA GLN A 65 17.47 1.04 0.79
C GLN A 65 18.88 1.07 1.41
N HIS A 66 19.36 2.25 1.81
CA HIS A 66 20.68 2.42 2.47
C HIS A 66 20.58 2.41 3.99
N LYS A 67 19.38 2.34 4.58
CA LYS A 67 19.17 2.25 6.03
C LYS A 67 19.16 0.80 6.46
N GLU A 68 19.69 0.55 7.66
CA GLU A 68 19.54 -0.74 8.33
C GLU A 68 18.07 -0.92 8.71
N TYR A 69 17.56 -2.12 8.46
CA TYR A 69 16.25 -2.54 8.96
C TYR A 69 16.43 -3.09 10.37
N THR A 70 15.88 -2.39 11.34
CA THR A 70 15.78 -2.90 12.71
C THR A 70 14.49 -3.71 12.81
N CYS A 71 14.62 -5.04 12.76
CA CYS A 71 13.52 -5.90 13.17
C CYS A 71 13.30 -5.67 14.68
N PHE A 72 12.08 -5.30 15.07
CA PHE A 72 11.74 -5.23 16.49
C PHE A 72 11.69 -6.67 17.02
N GLU A 73 12.76 -7.08 17.73
CA GLU A 73 12.76 -8.26 18.57
C GLU A 73 11.76 -8.00 19.72
N ASN A 74 10.94 -8.97 20.08
CA ASN A 74 9.89 -8.89 21.11
C ASN A 74 8.68 -8.01 20.74
N LYS A 75 7.95 -8.40 19.69
CA LYS A 75 6.62 -7.86 19.41
C LYS A 75 5.58 -8.64 20.21
N ASP A 76 4.79 -7.94 21.02
CA ASP A 76 3.56 -8.50 21.56
C ASP A 76 2.52 -8.47 20.43
N TYR A 77 1.96 -9.63 20.09
CA TYR A 77 0.99 -9.78 19.03
C TYR A 77 -0.42 -9.94 19.59
N SER A 78 -1.39 -9.36 18.89
CA SER A 78 -2.81 -9.54 19.14
C SER A 78 -3.35 -10.73 18.34
N ASP A 79 -4.44 -11.32 18.81
CA ASP A 79 -5.19 -12.42 18.17
C ASP A 79 -6.47 -11.93 17.47
N CYS A 80 -6.65 -10.62 17.37
CA CYS A 80 -7.83 -9.99 16.79
C CYS A 80 -7.52 -8.70 16.05
N ILE A 81 -8.48 -8.29 15.22
CA ILE A 81 -8.58 -6.98 14.58
C ILE A 81 -9.86 -6.28 15.04
N TYR A 82 -9.98 -4.96 14.84
CA TYR A 82 -11.08 -4.18 15.43
C TYR A 82 -12.01 -3.57 14.38
N TYR A 83 -13.32 -3.70 14.63
CA TYR A 83 -14.37 -3.03 13.88
C TYR A 83 -15.41 -2.40 14.81
N ALA A 84 -15.55 -1.08 14.76
CA ALA A 84 -16.41 -0.30 15.65
C ALA A 84 -16.10 -0.57 17.14
N GLY A 85 -14.81 -0.68 17.48
CA GLY A 85 -14.32 -0.98 18.81
C GLY A 85 -14.55 -2.41 19.29
N GLN A 86 -15.08 -3.29 18.44
CA GLN A 86 -15.29 -4.70 18.78
C GLN A 86 -14.19 -5.56 18.17
N PRO A 87 -13.59 -6.49 18.93
CA PRO A 87 -12.59 -7.42 18.41
C PRO A 87 -13.25 -8.44 17.48
N ILE A 88 -12.52 -8.76 16.42
CA ILE A 88 -12.83 -9.84 15.47
C ILE A 88 -11.62 -10.77 15.49
N PRO A 89 -11.78 -12.03 15.88
CA PRO A 89 -10.69 -13.01 15.85
C PRO A 89 -10.09 -13.15 14.45
N ILE A 90 -8.77 -13.35 14.40
CA ILE A 90 -8.03 -13.59 13.15
C ILE A 90 -7.09 -14.78 13.34
N GLU A 91 -7.13 -15.72 12.43
CA GLU A 91 -6.27 -16.91 12.42
C GLU A 91 -4.88 -16.57 11.86
N TRP A 92 -4.16 -15.69 12.57
CA TRP A 92 -2.81 -15.26 12.23
C TRP A 92 -2.05 -14.83 13.49
N ASP A 93 -0.84 -15.31 13.66
CA ASP A 93 -0.04 -15.14 14.88
C ASP A 93 0.74 -13.83 14.95
N LYS A 94 0.77 -13.04 13.88
CA LYS A 94 1.53 -11.78 13.80
C LYS A 94 0.63 -10.58 13.51
N VAL A 95 -0.16 -10.16 14.49
CA VAL A 95 -1.05 -9.00 14.37
C VAL A 95 -0.68 -7.93 15.39
N ILE A 96 -0.53 -6.70 14.94
CA ILE A 96 -0.32 -5.52 15.78
C ILE A 96 -1.43 -4.52 15.43
N THR A 97 -2.20 -4.15 16.43
CA THR A 97 -3.34 -3.24 16.23
C THR A 97 -2.99 -1.80 16.59
N HIS A 98 -3.82 -0.86 16.20
CA HIS A 98 -3.67 0.55 16.55
C HIS A 98 -3.84 0.84 18.06
N LEU A 99 -4.21 -0.16 18.85
CA LEU A 99 -4.34 -0.08 20.30
C LEU A 99 -3.10 -0.56 21.04
N ASP A 100 -2.18 -1.24 20.35
CA ASP A 100 -0.97 -1.82 20.94
C ASP A 100 0.14 -0.75 21.08
N ASP A 101 1.00 -0.90 22.08
CA ASP A 101 2.08 0.07 22.34
C ASP A 101 3.10 0.16 21.20
N ASN A 102 3.34 -0.97 20.51
CA ASN A 102 4.24 -1.09 19.36
C ASN A 102 3.55 -0.78 18.00
N ALA A 103 2.36 -0.17 18.02
CA ALA A 103 1.60 0.17 16.83
C ALA A 103 2.31 1.18 15.92
N LEU A 104 2.20 0.98 14.62
CA LEU A 104 2.55 2.00 13.63
C LEU A 104 1.47 3.10 13.64
N LYS A 105 1.88 4.35 13.90
CA LYS A 105 0.94 5.48 14.11
C LYS A 105 0.50 6.10 12.78
N MET A 106 -0.77 5.88 12.42
CA MET A 106 -1.43 6.52 11.27
C MET A 106 -1.98 7.89 11.66
N THR A 107 -1.33 8.96 11.20
CA THR A 107 -1.72 10.36 11.39
C THR A 107 -2.33 11.00 10.13
N GLY A 108 -2.32 10.28 9.01
CA GLY A 108 -2.94 10.71 7.76
C GLY A 108 -4.45 10.88 7.90
N LYS A 109 -5.04 11.61 6.96
CA LYS A 109 -6.45 11.95 6.98
C LYS A 109 -7.34 10.70 7.04
N LYS A 110 -8.22 10.63 8.02
CA LYS A 110 -9.29 9.66 8.13
C LYS A 110 -10.53 10.34 8.71
N LYS A 111 -11.69 9.74 8.52
CA LYS A 111 -12.95 10.21 9.15
C LYS A 111 -13.42 9.15 10.12
N THR A 112 -13.38 9.46 11.40
CA THR A 112 -13.94 8.62 12.46
C THR A 112 -15.45 8.59 12.35
N VAL A 113 -16.03 7.39 12.40
CA VAL A 113 -17.47 7.17 12.42
C VAL A 113 -17.88 6.73 13.82
N THR A 114 -18.67 7.54 14.50
CA THR A 114 -19.16 7.30 15.86
C THR A 114 -20.66 7.01 15.89
N GLY A 115 -21.10 6.29 16.92
CA GLY A 115 -22.52 6.02 17.19
C GLY A 115 -23.20 5.01 16.27
N LYS A 116 -22.54 4.52 15.23
CA LYS A 116 -23.06 3.49 14.33
C LYS A 116 -21.95 2.72 13.64
N LYS A 117 -22.22 1.49 13.23
CA LYS A 117 -21.37 0.73 12.31
C LYS A 117 -21.60 1.21 10.87
N ARG A 118 -20.50 1.52 10.12
CA ARG A 118 -20.63 1.81 8.69
C ARG A 118 -20.75 0.51 7.90
N LYS A 119 -21.50 0.50 6.83
CA LYS A 119 -21.60 -0.67 5.96
C LYS A 119 -20.39 -0.71 5.02
N VAL A 120 -19.47 -1.63 5.25
CA VAL A 120 -18.38 -1.95 4.33
C VAL A 120 -18.91 -2.91 3.27
N LYS A 121 -18.64 -2.62 1.99
CA LYS A 121 -19.09 -3.43 0.87
C LYS A 121 -18.00 -4.30 0.30
N TYR A 122 -16.78 -3.76 0.19
CA TYR A 122 -15.66 -4.45 -0.43
C TYR A 122 -14.33 -4.10 0.25
N PHE A 123 -13.37 -4.97 0.03
CA PHE A 123 -12.00 -4.83 0.45
C PHE A 123 -11.12 -4.46 -0.74
N VAL A 124 -10.19 -3.51 -0.59
CA VAL A 124 -9.27 -3.07 -1.64
C VAL A 124 -7.84 -3.39 -1.26
N THR A 125 -7.16 -4.16 -2.09
CA THR A 125 -5.76 -4.53 -1.90
C THR A 125 -4.86 -3.64 -2.74
N HIS A 126 -3.78 -3.16 -2.12
CA HIS A 126 -2.74 -2.33 -2.71
C HIS A 126 -1.36 -2.94 -2.47
N TRP A 127 -0.41 -2.67 -3.33
CA TRP A 127 1.01 -2.69 -2.96
C TRP A 127 1.49 -1.27 -2.67
N ASP A 128 2.29 -1.12 -1.64
CA ASP A 128 2.66 0.19 -1.10
C ASP A 128 3.79 0.90 -1.86
N VAL A 129 4.54 0.14 -2.68
CA VAL A 129 5.75 0.59 -3.37
C VAL A 129 6.81 1.14 -2.38
N CYS A 130 6.83 0.61 -1.17
CA CYS A 130 7.79 0.89 -0.12
C CYS A 130 8.57 -0.37 0.22
N LEU A 131 9.65 -0.23 0.99
CA LEU A 131 10.48 -1.36 1.39
C LEU A 131 9.87 -2.16 2.54
N ASN A 132 9.08 -1.51 3.41
CA ASN A 132 8.42 -2.09 4.56
C ASN A 132 7.21 -1.25 5.00
N SER A 133 6.40 -1.78 5.93
CA SER A 133 5.19 -1.12 6.43
C SER A 133 5.47 0.19 7.16
N GLU A 134 6.59 0.32 7.87
CA GLU A 134 6.97 1.58 8.53
C GLU A 134 7.19 2.70 7.49
N SER A 135 7.94 2.40 6.43
CA SER A 135 8.12 3.32 5.30
C SER A 135 6.79 3.68 4.64
N CYS A 136 5.90 2.70 4.45
CA CYS A 136 4.56 2.93 3.90
C CYS A 136 3.77 3.91 4.76
N VAL A 137 3.66 3.67 6.06
CA VAL A 137 2.92 4.54 6.99
C VAL A 137 3.51 5.96 7.01
N ARG A 138 4.84 6.09 7.03
CA ARG A 138 5.50 7.40 6.93
C ARG A 138 5.14 8.15 5.63
N VAL A 139 5.14 7.45 4.49
CA VAL A 139 4.77 8.02 3.19
C VAL A 139 3.29 8.42 3.16
N LEU A 140 2.38 7.58 3.66
CA LEU A 140 0.96 7.88 3.74
C LEU A 140 0.68 9.09 4.62
N ASN A 141 1.28 9.15 5.81
CA ASN A 141 1.17 10.28 6.73
C ASN A 141 1.62 11.60 6.06
N ARG A 142 2.76 11.62 5.39
CA ARG A 142 3.26 12.80 4.67
C ARG A 142 2.36 13.22 3.51
N ARG A 143 1.67 12.26 2.88
CA ARG A 143 0.71 12.53 1.82
C ARG A 143 -0.70 12.87 2.33
N ASN A 144 -0.91 12.86 3.63
CA ASN A 144 -2.20 13.01 4.27
C ASN A 144 -3.23 11.97 3.76
N LEU A 145 -2.76 10.73 3.62
CA LEU A 145 -3.55 9.54 3.26
C LEU A 145 -3.55 8.55 4.41
N SER A 146 -4.44 7.58 4.35
CA SER A 146 -4.55 6.52 5.36
C SER A 146 -5.06 5.22 4.74
N VAL A 147 -4.81 4.11 5.42
CA VAL A 147 -5.36 2.78 5.10
C VAL A 147 -5.65 2.07 6.42
N GLN A 148 -6.51 1.06 6.42
CA GLN A 148 -6.81 0.32 7.64
C GLN A 148 -5.69 -0.65 8.02
N PHE A 149 -5.04 -1.28 7.03
CA PHE A 149 -4.05 -2.32 7.28
C PHE A 149 -2.77 -2.11 6.47
N CYS A 150 -1.65 -2.56 7.02
CA CYS A 150 -0.45 -2.92 6.26
C CYS A 150 -0.10 -4.39 6.51
N ILE A 151 0.54 -5.04 5.52
CA ILE A 151 1.18 -6.36 5.70
C ILE A 151 2.66 -6.19 5.38
N ASP A 152 3.52 -6.43 6.39
CA ASP A 152 4.97 -6.32 6.22
C ASP A 152 5.58 -7.55 5.54
N ASN A 153 6.87 -7.48 5.25
CA ASN A 153 7.62 -8.51 4.52
C ASN A 153 7.63 -9.88 5.22
N ASP A 154 7.57 -9.89 6.54
CA ASP A 154 7.53 -11.09 7.39
C ASP A 154 6.11 -11.60 7.67
N GLY A 155 5.10 -11.02 7.01
CA GLY A 155 3.70 -11.34 7.20
C GLY A 155 3.05 -10.65 8.41
N THR A 156 3.73 -9.76 9.13
CA THR A 156 3.11 -8.99 10.21
C THR A 156 1.98 -8.11 9.66
N ILE A 157 0.78 -8.28 10.19
CA ILE A 157 -0.39 -7.45 9.89
C ILE A 157 -0.44 -6.31 10.88
N TYR A 158 -0.34 -5.09 10.39
CA TYR A 158 -0.58 -3.88 11.18
C TYR A 158 -1.98 -3.36 10.90
N GLN A 159 -2.85 -3.33 11.92
CA GLN A 159 -4.08 -2.55 11.85
C GLN A 159 -3.80 -1.12 12.30
N LEU A 160 -3.91 -0.16 11.38
CA LEU A 160 -3.51 1.24 11.60
C LEU A 160 -4.63 2.15 12.11
N CYS A 161 -5.88 1.71 11.95
CA CYS A 161 -7.07 2.35 12.51
C CYS A 161 -8.23 1.35 12.51
N ASP A 162 -9.28 1.66 13.28
CA ASP A 162 -10.49 0.85 13.31
C ASP A 162 -11.12 0.74 11.90
N MET A 163 -11.62 -0.43 11.55
CA MET A 163 -12.29 -0.65 10.25
C MET A 163 -13.58 0.17 10.09
N ASN A 164 -14.13 0.70 11.17
CA ASN A 164 -15.25 1.65 11.13
C ASN A 164 -14.83 3.05 10.68
N ASP A 165 -13.56 3.40 10.78
CA ASP A 165 -13.04 4.66 10.25
C ASP A 165 -13.01 4.63 8.73
N ILE A 166 -13.33 5.75 8.09
CA ILE A 166 -13.18 5.93 6.65
C ILE A 166 -11.74 6.37 6.38
N ALA A 167 -10.89 5.44 5.97
CA ALA A 167 -9.54 5.72 5.51
C ALA A 167 -9.52 6.23 4.06
N TYR A 168 -8.45 6.92 3.68
CA TYR A 168 -8.33 7.60 2.39
C TYR A 168 -7.25 6.94 1.51
N HIS A 169 -7.59 5.81 0.85
CA HIS A 169 -6.68 5.01 0.01
C HIS A 169 -7.22 4.72 -1.40
N ALA A 170 -8.56 4.63 -1.56
CA ALA A 170 -9.19 4.12 -2.78
C ALA A 170 -9.87 5.21 -3.64
N GLY A 171 -9.65 6.49 -3.29
CA GLY A 171 -10.34 7.63 -3.92
C GLY A 171 -11.65 8.00 -3.22
N GLY A 172 -11.99 9.30 -3.27
CA GLY A 172 -13.01 9.90 -2.40
C GLY A 172 -14.37 9.23 -2.41
N SER A 173 -14.83 8.75 -3.56
CA SER A 173 -16.15 8.11 -3.68
C SER A 173 -16.15 6.62 -3.29
N HIS A 174 -14.99 5.97 -3.25
CA HIS A 174 -14.82 4.57 -2.85
C HIS A 174 -14.59 4.42 -1.35
N ASN A 175 -13.80 5.31 -0.75
CA ASN A 175 -13.40 5.24 0.66
C ASN A 175 -14.55 4.96 1.66
N PRO A 176 -15.77 5.56 1.53
CA PRO A 176 -16.86 5.27 2.46
C PRO A 176 -17.39 3.83 2.39
N ASN A 177 -17.13 3.11 1.29
CA ASN A 177 -17.67 1.78 1.03
C ASN A 177 -16.68 0.64 1.27
N CYS A 178 -15.39 0.95 1.51
CA CYS A 178 -14.34 -0.06 1.57
C CYS A 178 -13.47 0.04 2.81
N VAL A 179 -12.79 -1.05 3.10
CA VAL A 179 -11.56 -1.13 3.89
C VAL A 179 -10.43 -1.53 2.95
N GLY A 180 -9.17 -1.37 3.37
CA GLY A 180 -8.05 -1.75 2.51
C GLY A 180 -6.78 -2.09 3.24
N VAL A 181 -5.86 -2.70 2.50
CA VAL A 181 -4.52 -3.07 2.93
C VAL A 181 -3.47 -2.56 1.94
N GLU A 182 -2.36 -2.07 2.46
CA GLU A 182 -1.12 -1.83 1.72
C GLU A 182 -0.15 -2.98 2.04
N ILE A 183 0.24 -3.77 1.04
CA ILE A 183 1.19 -4.87 1.22
C ILE A 183 2.58 -4.39 0.83
N SER A 184 3.55 -4.57 1.74
CA SER A 184 4.92 -4.11 1.52
C SER A 184 5.57 -4.80 0.35
N ASN A 185 5.87 -4.02 -0.68
CA ASN A 185 6.55 -4.45 -1.89
C ASN A 185 7.09 -3.23 -2.65
N ALA A 186 8.41 -3.05 -2.68
CA ALA A 186 9.06 -1.95 -3.40
C ALA A 186 8.89 -2.04 -4.93
N TYR A 187 8.26 -3.11 -5.45
CA TYR A 187 7.91 -3.33 -6.85
C TYR A 187 9.11 -3.60 -7.79
N TYR A 188 10.13 -2.75 -7.78
CA TYR A 188 11.23 -2.83 -8.75
C TYR A 188 12.30 -3.86 -8.35
N PRO A 189 12.73 -4.75 -9.28
CA PRO A 189 13.77 -5.77 -9.02
C PRO A 189 15.09 -5.21 -8.49
N LYS A 190 15.41 -3.95 -8.77
CA LYS A 190 16.63 -3.29 -8.28
C LYS A 190 16.75 -3.26 -6.73
N TYR A 191 15.64 -3.42 -6.03
CA TYR A 191 15.63 -3.46 -4.56
C TYR A 191 15.84 -4.85 -3.96
N GLN A 192 16.02 -5.91 -4.77
CA GLN A 192 16.26 -7.28 -4.29
C GLN A 192 17.39 -7.38 -3.27
N ASN A 193 18.48 -6.62 -3.49
CA ASN A 193 19.61 -6.64 -2.57
C ASN A 193 19.26 -6.10 -1.17
N TRP A 194 18.29 -5.19 -1.05
CA TRP A 194 17.82 -4.72 0.25
C TRP A 194 17.14 -5.86 1.02
N TYR A 195 16.24 -6.59 0.38
CA TYR A 195 15.52 -7.71 0.99
C TYR A 195 16.48 -8.83 1.43
N LYS A 196 17.44 -9.18 0.58
CA LYS A 196 18.48 -10.19 0.90
C LYS A 196 19.30 -9.79 2.14
N ARG A 197 19.80 -8.55 2.18
CA ARG A 197 20.62 -8.05 3.31
C ARG A 197 19.86 -7.97 4.62
N ASN A 198 18.54 -7.78 4.57
CA ASN A 198 17.70 -7.66 5.76
C ASN A 198 17.03 -9.00 6.14
N GLY A 199 17.51 -10.13 5.63
CA GLY A 199 17.10 -11.46 6.05
C GLY A 199 15.79 -11.98 5.47
N PHE A 200 15.14 -11.23 4.56
CA PHE A 200 13.88 -11.67 3.94
C PHE A 200 14.09 -12.64 2.77
N GLY A 201 15.32 -12.74 2.26
CA GLY A 201 15.62 -13.51 1.05
C GLY A 201 15.23 -12.79 -0.24
N GLU A 202 15.24 -13.54 -1.34
CA GLU A 202 14.89 -13.03 -2.66
C GLU A 202 13.37 -13.08 -2.86
N ARG A 203 12.80 -11.96 -3.37
CA ARG A 203 11.39 -11.94 -3.77
C ARG A 203 11.19 -12.67 -5.10
N PRO A 204 10.10 -13.43 -5.26
CA PRO A 204 9.71 -13.92 -6.57
C PRO A 204 9.53 -12.77 -7.57
N LEU A 205 9.68 -13.05 -8.86
CA LEU A 205 9.45 -12.09 -9.94
C LEU A 205 8.24 -12.50 -10.77
N VAL A 206 7.43 -11.53 -11.16
CA VAL A 206 6.41 -11.64 -12.20
C VAL A 206 7.02 -11.10 -13.49
N THR A 207 7.16 -11.92 -14.51
CA THR A 207 7.80 -11.57 -15.79
C THR A 207 6.82 -11.41 -16.95
N ASP A 208 5.59 -11.91 -16.79
CA ASP A 208 4.52 -11.95 -17.77
C ASP A 208 3.26 -11.19 -17.32
N GLY A 209 3.43 -10.28 -16.35
CA GLY A 209 2.34 -9.51 -15.78
C GLY A 209 1.63 -8.66 -16.83
N THR A 210 0.29 -8.68 -16.79
CA THR A 210 -0.56 -7.83 -17.62
C THR A 210 -1.62 -7.13 -16.79
N VAL A 211 -1.94 -5.88 -17.12
CA VAL A 211 -3.04 -5.16 -16.53
C VAL A 211 -3.61 -4.15 -17.55
N HIS A 212 -4.91 -4.00 -17.59
CA HIS A 212 -5.61 -3.10 -18.53
C HIS A 212 -5.31 -3.39 -20.01
N GLY A 213 -4.93 -4.64 -20.35
CA GLY A 213 -4.55 -5.06 -21.70
C GLY A 213 -3.14 -4.67 -22.12
N SER A 214 -2.30 -4.21 -21.18
CA SER A 214 -0.89 -3.87 -21.43
C SER A 214 0.04 -4.79 -20.65
N SER A 215 1.12 -5.22 -21.28
CA SER A 215 2.21 -5.94 -20.60
C SER A 215 2.95 -5.00 -19.64
N MET A 216 3.47 -5.57 -18.58
CA MET A 216 4.25 -4.87 -17.57
C MET A 216 5.72 -5.31 -17.65
N GLU A 217 6.62 -4.37 -17.33
CA GLU A 217 8.02 -4.73 -17.08
C GLU A 217 8.09 -5.69 -15.88
N PRO A 218 9.09 -6.57 -15.79
CA PRO A 218 9.25 -7.47 -14.66
C PRO A 218 9.23 -6.74 -13.31
N PHE A 219 8.48 -7.27 -12.36
CA PHE A 219 8.35 -6.68 -11.04
C PHE A 219 8.38 -7.76 -9.95
N MET A 220 8.66 -7.33 -8.71
CA MET A 220 8.69 -8.24 -7.57
C MET A 220 7.28 -8.62 -7.14
N ASP A 221 7.07 -9.91 -6.90
CA ASP A 221 5.84 -10.45 -6.30
C ASP A 221 5.90 -10.35 -4.76
N PHE A 222 4.81 -10.69 -4.11
CA PHE A 222 4.73 -10.84 -2.66
C PHE A 222 5.43 -12.13 -2.20
N TYR A 223 5.94 -12.11 -0.97
CA TYR A 223 6.39 -13.33 -0.33
C TYR A 223 5.20 -14.27 -0.04
N PRO A 224 5.39 -15.59 -0.04
CA PRO A 224 4.34 -16.53 0.35
C PRO A 224 3.69 -16.19 1.69
N VAL A 225 4.50 -15.84 2.71
CA VAL A 225 4.01 -15.45 4.04
C VAL A 225 3.09 -14.22 4.01
N GLN A 226 3.32 -13.27 3.09
CA GLN A 226 2.43 -12.11 2.92
C GLN A 226 1.10 -12.51 2.29
N LYS A 227 1.09 -13.49 1.39
CA LYS A 227 -0.14 -14.04 0.78
C LYS A 227 -0.97 -14.82 1.81
N GLU A 228 -0.33 -15.59 2.68
CA GLU A 228 -1.01 -16.29 3.79
C GLU A 228 -1.59 -15.29 4.82
N ALA A 229 -0.84 -14.26 5.18
CA ALA A 229 -1.34 -13.17 6.02
C ALA A 229 -2.55 -12.46 5.40
N LEU A 230 -2.50 -12.23 4.06
CA LEU A 230 -3.63 -11.64 3.33
C LEU A 230 -4.85 -12.56 3.33
N LYS A 231 -4.66 -13.87 3.15
CA LYS A 231 -5.72 -14.89 3.24
C LYS A 231 -6.41 -14.84 4.61
N ALA A 232 -5.63 -14.84 5.68
CA ALA A 232 -6.15 -14.74 7.05
C ALA A 232 -6.92 -13.42 7.28
N LEU A 233 -6.39 -12.29 6.77
CA LEU A 233 -7.06 -11.00 6.86
C LEU A 233 -8.38 -10.97 6.06
N TYR A 234 -8.42 -11.56 4.88
CA TYR A 234 -9.64 -11.68 4.09
C TYR A 234 -10.70 -12.52 4.80
N LYS A 235 -10.32 -13.68 5.36
CA LYS A 235 -11.20 -14.55 6.14
C LYS A 235 -11.80 -13.79 7.34
N ALA A 236 -10.98 -13.09 8.12
CA ALA A 236 -11.44 -12.28 9.24
C ALA A 236 -12.38 -11.14 8.82
N CYS A 237 -12.10 -10.46 7.70
CA CYS A 237 -12.97 -9.42 7.15
C CYS A 237 -14.28 -9.99 6.57
N HIS A 238 -14.25 -11.18 5.98
CA HIS A 238 -15.46 -11.88 5.55
C HIS A 238 -16.39 -12.15 6.74
N ILE A 239 -15.85 -12.74 7.80
CA ILE A 239 -16.61 -13.09 9.01
C ILE A 239 -17.10 -11.84 9.75
N GLY A 240 -16.21 -10.88 10.00
CA GLY A 240 -16.49 -9.73 10.86
C GLY A 240 -17.27 -8.60 10.20
N LEU A 241 -17.12 -8.41 8.89
CA LEU A 241 -17.78 -7.33 8.13
C LEU A 241 -18.90 -7.83 7.22
N GLY A 242 -19.03 -9.14 7.03
CA GLY A 242 -19.99 -9.75 6.09
C GLY A 242 -19.68 -9.40 4.63
N ILE A 243 -18.39 -9.24 4.28
CA ILE A 243 -17.96 -9.07 2.89
C ILE A 243 -18.02 -10.44 2.21
N PRO A 244 -18.78 -10.64 1.13
CA PRO A 244 -18.83 -11.94 0.45
C PRO A 244 -17.46 -12.34 -0.11
N LEU A 245 -17.18 -13.64 -0.15
CA LEU A 245 -15.97 -14.20 -0.77
C LEU A 245 -16.12 -14.20 -2.30
N GLU A 246 -16.14 -13.01 -2.90
CA GLU A 246 -16.35 -12.77 -4.32
C GLU A 246 -15.22 -11.91 -4.87
N ALA A 247 -14.68 -12.27 -6.04
CA ALA A 247 -13.75 -11.44 -6.81
C ALA A 247 -14.46 -10.74 -7.98
N PRO A 248 -13.89 -9.63 -8.51
CA PRO A 248 -14.44 -8.97 -9.71
C PRO A 248 -14.41 -9.91 -10.92
N LYS A 249 -15.45 -9.84 -11.76
CA LYS A 249 -15.53 -10.62 -13.01
C LYS A 249 -14.42 -10.27 -14.01
N THR A 250 -13.97 -9.02 -14.00
CA THR A 250 -12.86 -8.55 -14.82
C THR A 250 -11.54 -8.84 -14.11
N LYS A 251 -10.85 -9.92 -14.49
CA LYS A 251 -9.66 -10.40 -13.77
C LYS A 251 -8.51 -9.39 -13.73
N TRP A 252 -8.15 -8.76 -14.85
CA TRP A 252 -6.95 -7.90 -14.99
C TRP A 252 -7.26 -6.51 -15.57
N GLY A 253 -8.32 -5.88 -15.08
CA GLY A 253 -8.71 -4.57 -15.58
C GLY A 253 -9.77 -3.89 -14.73
N VAL A 254 -10.25 -2.73 -15.17
CA VAL A 254 -11.33 -2.03 -14.48
C VAL A 254 -12.61 -2.86 -14.54
N ASP A 255 -13.16 -3.17 -13.38
CA ASP A 255 -14.44 -3.86 -13.28
C ASP A 255 -15.60 -2.86 -13.20
N PRO A 256 -16.66 -3.01 -14.04
CA PRO A 256 -17.78 -2.08 -14.07
C PRO A 256 -18.55 -1.99 -12.74
N GLU A 257 -18.71 -3.11 -12.01
CA GLU A 257 -19.44 -3.13 -10.74
C GLU A 257 -18.61 -2.49 -9.61
N VAL A 258 -17.30 -2.74 -9.59
CA VAL A 258 -16.38 -2.09 -8.66
C VAL A 258 -16.36 -0.58 -8.90
N ARG A 259 -16.19 -0.16 -10.15
CA ARG A 259 -16.18 1.26 -10.54
C ARG A 259 -17.48 1.98 -10.17
N LYS A 260 -18.62 1.32 -10.33
CA LYS A 260 -19.95 1.83 -9.95
C LYS A 260 -20.25 1.71 -8.45
N LYS A 261 -19.38 1.07 -7.66
CA LYS A 261 -19.55 0.83 -6.21
C LYS A 261 -20.76 -0.06 -5.87
N THR A 262 -21.21 -0.87 -6.81
CA THR A 262 -22.26 -1.89 -6.63
C THR A 262 -21.68 -3.23 -6.19
N PHE A 263 -20.41 -3.48 -6.49
CA PHE A 263 -19.65 -4.67 -6.12
C PHE A 263 -19.63 -4.89 -4.60
N ARG A 264 -19.61 -6.16 -4.22
CA ARG A 264 -19.35 -6.62 -2.85
C ARG A 264 -18.37 -7.79 -2.90
N GLY A 265 -17.23 -7.68 -2.19
CA GLY A 265 -16.18 -8.70 -2.23
C GLY A 265 -14.79 -8.13 -2.04
N PHE A 266 -13.81 -8.81 -2.60
CA PHE A 266 -12.39 -8.45 -2.49
C PHE A 266 -11.84 -8.08 -3.87
N CYS A 267 -11.15 -6.94 -3.97
CA CYS A 267 -10.64 -6.44 -5.24
C CYS A 267 -9.27 -5.77 -5.10
N SER A 268 -8.55 -5.62 -6.21
CA SER A 268 -7.35 -4.81 -6.30
C SER A 268 -7.66 -3.39 -6.75
N HIS A 269 -6.77 -2.46 -6.51
CA HIS A 269 -6.97 -1.04 -6.85
C HIS A 269 -7.16 -0.81 -8.36
N PHE A 270 -6.51 -1.62 -9.22
CA PHE A 270 -6.70 -1.51 -10.67
C PHE A 270 -8.12 -1.81 -11.13
N HIS A 271 -8.93 -2.55 -10.34
CA HIS A 271 -10.35 -2.75 -10.66
C HIS A 271 -11.19 -1.46 -10.54
N LEU A 272 -10.72 -0.47 -9.78
CA LEU A 272 -11.41 0.81 -9.57
C LEU A 272 -11.15 1.79 -10.71
N THR A 273 -9.93 1.81 -11.27
CA THR A 273 -9.52 2.82 -12.26
C THR A 273 -8.31 2.38 -13.10
N ARG A 274 -8.29 2.78 -14.37
CA ARG A 274 -7.15 2.56 -15.28
C ARG A 274 -5.86 3.24 -14.86
N GLY A 275 -5.93 4.27 -14.01
CA GLY A 275 -4.74 4.96 -13.50
C GLY A 275 -3.96 4.19 -12.45
N LYS A 276 -4.35 2.94 -12.15
CA LYS A 276 -3.73 2.08 -11.13
C LYS A 276 -3.40 0.72 -11.69
N ILE A 277 -2.27 0.17 -11.23
CA ILE A 277 -1.77 -1.15 -11.62
C ILE A 277 -1.61 -2.10 -10.42
N ASP A 278 -1.79 -1.60 -9.21
CA ASP A 278 -1.68 -2.36 -7.96
C ASP A 278 -2.99 -3.14 -7.70
N CYS A 279 -3.00 -4.42 -7.41
CA CYS A 279 -1.88 -5.38 -7.36
C CYS A 279 -1.91 -6.31 -8.60
N ALA A 280 -1.38 -5.90 -9.73
CA ALA A 280 -1.26 -6.79 -10.88
C ALA A 280 -0.44 -8.04 -10.48
N GLY A 281 -0.80 -9.21 -11.02
CA GLY A 281 -0.16 -10.49 -10.68
C GLY A 281 -0.73 -11.17 -9.42
N LEU A 282 -1.49 -10.48 -8.57
CA LEU A 282 -2.16 -11.10 -7.42
C LEU A 282 -3.50 -11.68 -7.84
N ASP A 283 -3.61 -13.00 -7.87
CA ASP A 283 -4.85 -13.72 -8.15
C ASP A 283 -5.74 -13.77 -6.90
N ILE A 284 -6.65 -12.79 -6.79
CA ILE A 284 -7.57 -12.70 -5.64
C ILE A 284 -8.52 -13.89 -5.62
N GLU A 285 -9.04 -14.33 -6.78
CA GLU A 285 -9.97 -15.46 -6.83
C GLU A 285 -9.32 -16.74 -6.27
N ALA A 286 -8.06 -17.01 -6.64
CA ALA A 286 -7.34 -18.17 -6.10
C ALA A 286 -7.18 -18.12 -4.56
N ILE A 287 -7.02 -16.93 -3.98
CA ILE A 287 -6.98 -16.77 -2.50
C ILE A 287 -8.37 -17.04 -1.91
N LEU A 288 -9.43 -16.53 -2.55
CA LEU A 288 -10.81 -16.73 -2.06
C LEU A 288 -11.26 -18.18 -2.18
N GLU A 289 -10.83 -18.91 -3.22
CA GLU A 289 -11.07 -20.35 -3.36
C GLU A 289 -10.50 -21.11 -2.17
N GLN A 290 -9.25 -20.84 -1.79
CA GLN A 290 -8.63 -21.45 -0.60
C GLN A 290 -9.43 -21.18 0.69
N ILE A 291 -9.99 -19.96 0.86
CA ILE A 291 -10.81 -19.63 2.04
C ILE A 291 -12.15 -20.37 2.03
N ARG A 292 -12.71 -20.64 0.85
CA ARG A 292 -13.99 -21.40 0.74
C ARG A 292 -13.81 -22.88 1.03
N GLU A 293 -12.59 -23.41 0.84
CA GLU A 293 -12.23 -24.81 1.09
C GLU A 293 -11.85 -25.10 2.54
N ASP A 294 -11.41 -24.06 3.29
CA ASP A 294 -11.08 -24.11 4.73
C ASP A 294 -12.37 -24.05 5.61
#